data_7081fd6716ee7664bc8599a70ad7b1b0
#
_entry.id   7081fd6716ee7664bc8599a70ad7b1b0
#
_cell.length_a   1.000
_cell.length_b   1.000
_cell.length_c   1.000
_cell.angle_alpha   90.00
_cell.angle_beta   90.00
_cell.angle_gamma   90.00
#
_symmetry.space_group_name_H-M   'P 1'
#
loop_
_entity.id
_entity.type
_entity.pdbx_description
1 polymer ?
#
loop_
_entity_poly.entity_id
_entity_poly.type
_entity_poly.pdbx_seq_one_letter_code
_entity_poly.pdbx_strand_id
1 'polypeptide(L)'
;LSKTNVRAPFSGTIGLRSISKGTYVTPTTVVAKLVNTDKLKITFSVPEKYASQIQVGTEMTFTTSDSKENHNATIYAIDPEVDIATRTLRVRAITDNQNHKLYPGAYTNVNLPLETAEDAILVPTESLIPVQNGKRIYIVENGKAKEIDVEIGSRTGSSVRVISGLRPGDTIITYGVMALQNGMPIKVNLE
;
A
#
# COMPACT_ATOMS: atom_id res chain seq x y z
N LEU A 1 -3.70 28.59 -45.69
CA LEU A 1 -2.63 29.02 -44.73
C LEU A 1 -2.62 28.27 -43.41
N SER A 2 -3.71 27.53 -43.03
CA SER A 2 -3.76 26.74 -41.76
C SER A 2 -2.81 25.52 -41.76
N LYS A 3 -2.36 25.06 -42.93
CA LYS A 3 -1.46 23.88 -43.05
C LYS A 3 0.03 24.21 -42.89
N THR A 4 0.39 25.49 -42.79
CA THR A 4 1.79 25.93 -42.68
C THR A 4 2.27 26.15 -41.24
N ASN A 5 1.35 26.17 -40.28
CA ASN A 5 1.66 26.31 -38.85
C ASN A 5 1.17 25.08 -38.06
N VAL A 6 2.09 24.27 -37.58
CA VAL A 6 1.78 23.16 -36.69
C VAL A 6 1.67 23.69 -35.25
N ARG A 7 0.49 23.54 -34.63
CA ARG A 7 0.23 23.98 -33.26
C ARG A 7 0.03 22.78 -32.34
N ALA A 8 0.41 22.93 -31.08
CA ALA A 8 0.13 21.95 -30.03
C ALA A 8 -1.38 21.83 -29.81
N PRO A 9 -1.96 20.64 -29.83
CA PRO A 9 -3.41 20.41 -29.59
C PRO A 9 -3.84 20.58 -28.14
N PHE A 10 -2.91 20.55 -27.19
CA PHE A 10 -3.13 20.72 -25.76
C PHE A 10 -1.88 21.31 -25.09
N SER A 11 -2.01 21.76 -23.85
CA SER A 11 -0.89 22.25 -23.03
C SER A 11 -0.05 21.08 -22.51
N GLY A 12 1.28 21.21 -22.54
CA GLY A 12 2.19 20.17 -22.09
C GLY A 12 3.63 20.49 -22.36
N THR A 13 4.52 19.57 -22.03
CA THR A 13 5.96 19.68 -22.26
C THR A 13 6.34 19.03 -23.59
N ILE A 14 7.06 19.78 -24.43
CA ILE A 14 7.58 19.27 -25.68
C ILE A 14 8.92 18.57 -25.41
N GLY A 15 9.03 17.34 -25.88
CA GLY A 15 10.26 16.57 -25.86
C GLY A 15 11.27 17.02 -26.93
N LEU A 16 12.30 16.21 -27.16
CA LEU A 16 13.30 16.49 -28.17
C LEU A 16 12.67 16.48 -29.55
N ARG A 17 13.12 17.43 -30.39
CA ARG A 17 12.71 17.47 -31.79
C ARG A 17 13.29 16.29 -32.56
N SER A 18 12.51 15.70 -33.44
CA SER A 18 12.93 14.58 -34.31
C SER A 18 13.42 15.02 -35.70
N ILE A 19 13.30 16.30 -35.99
CA ILE A 19 13.62 16.86 -37.32
C ILE A 19 14.54 18.08 -37.21
N SER A 20 15.23 18.41 -38.29
CA SER A 20 16.11 19.59 -38.41
C SER A 20 15.51 20.64 -39.40
N LYS A 21 16.04 21.85 -39.33
CA LYS A 21 15.68 22.88 -40.35
C LYS A 21 16.01 22.37 -41.75
N GLY A 22 15.11 22.57 -42.70
CA GLY A 22 15.26 22.12 -44.09
C GLY A 22 14.78 20.69 -44.34
N THR A 23 14.35 19.95 -43.34
CA THR A 23 13.78 18.61 -43.52
C THR A 23 12.42 18.71 -44.19
N TYR A 24 12.22 17.93 -45.25
CA TYR A 24 10.92 17.75 -45.89
C TYR A 24 10.00 16.96 -44.94
N VAL A 25 8.82 17.49 -44.68
CA VAL A 25 7.85 16.88 -43.77
C VAL A 25 6.56 16.48 -44.49
N THR A 26 6.00 15.36 -44.14
CA THR A 26 4.70 14.87 -44.57
C THR A 26 3.73 14.87 -43.38
N PRO A 27 2.42 14.70 -43.58
CA PRO A 27 1.45 14.60 -42.47
C PRO A 27 1.74 13.51 -41.46
N THR A 28 2.51 12.49 -41.83
CA THR A 28 2.91 11.37 -40.97
C THR A 28 4.25 11.58 -40.28
N THR A 29 4.96 12.67 -40.58
CA THR A 29 6.28 12.94 -39.98
C THR A 29 6.12 13.41 -38.53
N VAL A 30 6.71 12.70 -37.60
CA VAL A 30 6.74 13.09 -36.17
C VAL A 30 7.75 14.22 -35.99
N VAL A 31 7.27 15.41 -35.61
CA VAL A 31 8.10 16.60 -35.38
C VAL A 31 8.72 16.58 -33.97
N ALA A 32 7.89 16.34 -32.97
CA ALA A 32 8.27 16.21 -31.58
C ALA A 32 7.15 15.49 -30.83
N LYS A 33 7.46 14.94 -29.65
CA LYS A 33 6.48 14.34 -28.76
C LYS A 33 6.01 15.39 -27.76
N LEU A 34 4.70 15.59 -27.65
CA LEU A 34 4.07 16.45 -26.65
C LEU A 34 3.47 15.57 -25.56
N VAL A 35 3.78 15.86 -24.29
CA VAL A 35 3.30 15.10 -23.15
C VAL A 35 2.70 16.06 -22.12
N ASN A 36 1.48 15.79 -21.68
CA ASN A 36 0.95 16.49 -20.51
C ASN A 36 1.48 15.77 -19.26
N THR A 37 2.20 16.50 -18.41
CA THR A 37 2.85 16.01 -17.20
C THR A 37 2.22 16.53 -15.92
N ASP A 38 1.14 17.34 -15.99
CA ASP A 38 0.49 17.93 -14.83
C ASP A 38 -0.19 16.87 -13.96
N LYS A 39 -0.74 15.84 -14.61
CA LYS A 39 -1.35 14.68 -13.96
C LYS A 39 -0.78 13.40 -14.55
N LEU A 40 -0.30 12.53 -13.68
CA LEU A 40 0.26 11.25 -14.10
C LEU A 40 -0.67 10.10 -13.71
N LYS A 41 -0.67 9.08 -14.57
CA LYS A 41 -1.43 7.85 -14.36
C LYS A 41 -0.47 6.75 -13.93
N ILE A 42 -0.81 6.09 -12.84
CA ILE A 42 -0.09 4.93 -12.31
C ILE A 42 -0.93 3.70 -12.65
N THR A 43 -0.33 2.73 -13.34
CA THR A 43 -0.97 1.46 -13.65
C THR A 43 -0.25 0.36 -12.89
N PHE A 44 -0.99 -0.43 -12.13
CA PHE A 44 -0.46 -1.55 -11.35
C PHE A 44 -1.45 -2.69 -11.31
N SER A 45 -0.97 -3.86 -10.91
CA SER A 45 -1.78 -5.08 -10.83
C SER A 45 -1.96 -5.50 -9.38
N VAL A 46 -3.19 -5.87 -9.01
CA VAL A 46 -3.54 -6.32 -7.66
C VAL A 46 -4.03 -7.76 -7.73
N PRO A 47 -3.55 -8.67 -6.87
CA PRO A 47 -4.03 -10.04 -6.82
C PRO A 47 -5.54 -10.13 -6.59
N GLU A 48 -6.22 -11.04 -7.28
CA GLU A 48 -7.68 -11.26 -7.25
C GLU A 48 -8.24 -11.37 -5.82
N LYS A 49 -7.51 -12.00 -4.91
CA LYS A 49 -7.91 -12.16 -3.50
C LYS A 49 -8.16 -10.85 -2.75
N TYR A 50 -7.63 -9.74 -3.25
CA TYR A 50 -7.83 -8.41 -2.66
C TYR A 50 -8.83 -7.54 -3.44
N ALA A 51 -9.45 -8.08 -4.48
CA ALA A 51 -10.36 -7.34 -5.36
C ALA A 51 -11.53 -6.70 -4.62
N SER A 52 -12.10 -7.40 -3.64
CA SER A 52 -13.23 -6.92 -2.84
C SER A 52 -12.88 -5.76 -1.90
N GLN A 53 -11.60 -5.55 -1.61
CA GLN A 53 -11.12 -4.52 -0.67
C GLN A 53 -10.74 -3.21 -1.39
N ILE A 54 -10.80 -3.19 -2.73
CA ILE A 54 -10.37 -2.05 -3.53
C ILE A 54 -11.57 -1.42 -4.19
N GLN A 55 -11.70 -0.10 -4.07
CA GLN A 55 -12.75 0.67 -4.68
C GLN A 55 -12.20 1.89 -5.43
N VAL A 56 -12.96 2.37 -6.41
CA VAL A 56 -12.68 3.66 -7.02
C VAL A 56 -12.84 4.76 -5.96
N GLY A 57 -11.87 5.66 -5.88
CA GLY A 57 -11.78 6.66 -4.82
C GLY A 57 -10.83 6.29 -3.68
N THR A 58 -10.35 5.04 -3.59
CA THR A 58 -9.38 4.65 -2.57
C THR A 58 -8.08 5.45 -2.75
N GLU A 59 -7.63 6.07 -1.66
CA GLU A 59 -6.35 6.74 -1.59
C GLU A 59 -5.22 5.73 -1.38
N MET A 60 -4.11 5.96 -2.04
CA MET A 60 -2.91 5.14 -1.94
C MET A 60 -1.66 6.02 -1.91
N THR A 61 -0.57 5.47 -1.41
CA THR A 61 0.73 6.12 -1.49
C THR A 61 1.68 5.35 -2.42
N PHE A 62 2.63 6.04 -3.00
CA PHE A 62 3.67 5.42 -3.80
C PHE A 62 5.00 6.16 -3.66
N THR A 63 6.08 5.44 -3.93
CA THR A 63 7.43 5.99 -4.02
C THR A 63 8.00 5.71 -5.41
N THR A 64 8.88 6.57 -5.88
CA THR A 64 9.61 6.38 -7.13
C THR A 64 10.99 5.77 -6.87
N SER A 65 11.61 5.19 -7.89
CA SER A 65 12.92 4.54 -7.75
C SER A 65 14.05 5.51 -7.37
N ASP A 66 13.90 6.78 -7.73
CA ASP A 66 14.87 7.86 -7.52
C ASP A 66 14.66 8.61 -6.20
N SER A 67 13.49 8.45 -5.56
CA SER A 67 13.15 9.14 -4.32
C SER A 67 12.37 8.22 -3.36
N LYS A 68 12.71 8.29 -2.07
CA LYS A 68 11.93 7.67 -0.99
C LYS A 68 10.77 8.55 -0.51
N GLU A 69 10.53 9.67 -1.17
CA GLU A 69 9.42 10.56 -0.84
C GLU A 69 8.09 9.86 -1.16
N ASN A 70 7.17 9.88 -0.19
CA ASN A 70 5.82 9.35 -0.39
C ASN A 70 4.97 10.36 -1.15
N HIS A 71 4.36 9.92 -2.23
CA HIS A 71 3.40 10.67 -3.01
C HIS A 71 2.02 10.04 -2.87
N ASN A 72 0.98 10.87 -2.91
CA ASN A 72 -0.40 10.40 -2.84
C ASN A 72 -0.97 10.22 -4.24
N ALA A 73 -1.81 9.22 -4.41
CA ALA A 73 -2.58 8.99 -5.62
C ALA A 73 -3.96 8.44 -5.26
N THR A 74 -4.93 8.62 -6.16
CA THR A 74 -6.30 8.14 -5.96
C THR A 74 -6.66 7.17 -7.08
N ILE A 75 -7.23 6.04 -6.74
CA ILE A 75 -7.73 5.06 -7.71
C ILE A 75 -8.92 5.65 -8.46
N TYR A 76 -8.85 5.73 -9.78
CA TYR A 76 -9.94 6.24 -10.62
C TYR A 76 -10.57 5.19 -11.52
N ALA A 77 -9.90 4.06 -11.74
CA ALA A 77 -10.44 2.97 -12.55
C ALA A 77 -9.87 1.63 -12.13
N ILE A 78 -10.74 0.62 -12.14
CA ILE A 78 -10.39 -0.79 -11.91
C ILE A 78 -10.92 -1.55 -13.13
N ASP A 79 -10.08 -2.39 -13.72
CA ASP A 79 -10.49 -3.23 -14.84
C ASP A 79 -11.48 -4.29 -14.34
N PRO A 80 -12.66 -4.45 -14.94
CA PRO A 80 -13.64 -5.43 -14.49
C PRO A 80 -13.23 -6.89 -14.78
N GLU A 81 -12.19 -7.10 -15.56
CA GLU A 81 -11.70 -8.40 -15.96
C GLU A 81 -10.41 -8.77 -15.20
N VAL A 82 -10.37 -10.00 -14.69
CA VAL A 82 -9.18 -10.61 -14.09
C VAL A 82 -8.31 -11.19 -15.20
N ASP A 83 -7.06 -10.81 -15.25
CA ASP A 83 -6.07 -11.47 -16.09
C ASP A 83 -5.86 -12.91 -15.62
N ILE A 84 -6.29 -13.88 -16.44
CA ILE A 84 -6.30 -15.29 -16.11
C ILE A 84 -4.88 -15.85 -15.93
N ALA A 85 -3.89 -15.32 -16.68
CA ALA A 85 -2.52 -15.81 -16.64
C ALA A 85 -1.81 -15.40 -15.33
N THR A 86 -2.08 -14.17 -14.85
CA THR A 86 -1.42 -13.62 -13.66
C THR A 86 -2.29 -13.63 -12.41
N ARG A 87 -3.60 -13.93 -12.54
CA ARG A 87 -4.59 -13.85 -11.45
C ARG A 87 -4.61 -12.49 -10.76
N THR A 88 -4.56 -11.43 -11.57
CA THR A 88 -4.54 -10.04 -11.08
C THR A 88 -5.59 -9.19 -11.76
N LEU A 89 -6.07 -8.16 -11.06
CA LEU A 89 -6.84 -7.05 -11.63
C LEU A 89 -5.90 -5.89 -11.95
N ARG A 90 -6.13 -5.25 -13.08
CA ARG A 90 -5.42 -4.03 -13.46
C ARG A 90 -6.13 -2.83 -12.86
N VAL A 91 -5.37 -2.05 -12.09
CA VAL A 91 -5.85 -0.85 -11.40
C VAL A 91 -5.11 0.37 -11.93
N ARG A 92 -5.84 1.49 -12.03
CA ARG A 92 -5.27 2.77 -12.42
C ARG A 92 -5.57 3.83 -11.39
N ALA A 93 -4.51 4.49 -10.94
CA ALA A 93 -4.58 5.64 -10.06
C ALA A 93 -4.07 6.90 -10.76
N ILE A 94 -4.46 8.06 -10.26
CA ILE A 94 -4.05 9.36 -10.75
C ILE A 94 -3.39 10.13 -9.62
N THR A 95 -2.31 10.85 -9.95
CA THR A 95 -1.60 11.74 -9.03
C THR A 95 -1.36 13.09 -9.70
N ASP A 96 -1.37 14.15 -8.91
CA ASP A 96 -0.97 15.48 -9.36
C ASP A 96 0.55 15.60 -9.39
N ASN A 97 1.07 16.29 -10.41
CA ASN A 97 2.51 16.50 -10.62
C ASN A 97 2.80 17.97 -10.96
N GLN A 98 2.19 18.89 -10.22
CA GLN A 98 2.34 20.33 -10.45
C GLN A 98 3.79 20.82 -10.35
N ASN A 99 4.62 20.14 -9.58
CA ASN A 99 6.04 20.48 -9.44
C ASN A 99 6.92 19.84 -10.51
N HIS A 100 6.36 19.07 -11.44
CA HIS A 100 7.06 18.35 -12.51
C HIS A 100 8.24 17.49 -12.05
N LYS A 101 8.20 17.01 -10.79
CA LYS A 101 9.25 16.15 -10.21
C LYS A 101 9.13 14.69 -10.65
N LEU A 102 7.92 14.27 -11.03
CA LEU A 102 7.65 12.89 -11.44
C LEU A 102 7.73 12.77 -12.97
N TYR A 103 8.42 11.74 -13.43
CA TYR A 103 8.62 11.49 -14.85
C TYR A 103 7.70 10.37 -15.34
N PRO A 104 6.95 10.59 -16.45
CA PRO A 104 6.20 9.51 -17.09
C PRO A 104 7.10 8.37 -17.52
N GLY A 105 6.68 7.13 -17.24
CA GLY A 105 7.45 5.92 -17.52
C GLY A 105 8.41 5.49 -16.41
N ALA A 106 8.49 6.23 -15.31
CA ALA A 106 9.25 5.81 -14.13
C ALA A 106 8.58 4.61 -13.45
N TYR A 107 9.40 3.72 -12.89
CA TYR A 107 8.93 2.63 -12.03
C TYR A 107 8.54 3.18 -10.65
N THR A 108 7.44 2.67 -10.09
CA THR A 108 6.93 3.08 -8.79
C THR A 108 6.62 1.89 -7.91
N ASN A 109 6.90 2.01 -6.61
CA ASN A 109 6.44 1.07 -5.59
C ASN A 109 5.15 1.62 -4.99
N VAL A 110 4.06 0.86 -5.15
CA VAL A 110 2.72 1.21 -4.68
C VAL A 110 2.50 0.61 -3.30
N ASN A 111 2.05 1.45 -2.37
CA ASN A 111 1.58 1.03 -1.05
C ASN A 111 0.07 1.30 -0.99
N LEU A 112 -0.71 0.22 -1.03
CA LEU A 112 -2.17 0.25 -1.02
C LEU A 112 -2.67 -0.19 0.36
N PRO A 113 -3.35 0.68 1.12
CA PRO A 113 -3.98 0.28 2.36
C PRO A 113 -5.21 -0.58 2.03
N LEU A 114 -5.14 -1.89 2.29
CA LEU A 114 -6.23 -2.82 1.98
C LEU A 114 -7.24 -2.93 3.11
N GLU A 115 -6.83 -2.69 4.35
CA GLU A 115 -7.68 -2.77 5.53
C GLU A 115 -7.23 -1.75 6.57
N THR A 116 -8.12 -0.87 6.99
CA THR A 116 -7.93 -0.04 8.18
C THR A 116 -8.79 -0.66 9.28
N ALA A 117 -8.18 -1.40 10.19
CA ALA A 117 -8.87 -1.88 11.36
C ALA A 117 -8.72 -0.82 12.46
N GLU A 118 -9.74 0.00 12.65
CA GLU A 118 -9.74 1.08 13.65
C GLU A 118 -9.61 0.56 15.09
N ASP A 119 -10.06 -0.69 15.37
CA ASP A 119 -10.02 -1.31 16.70
C ASP A 119 -9.05 -2.49 16.77
N ALA A 120 -7.92 -2.44 16.09
CA ALA A 120 -6.96 -3.53 16.10
C ALA A 120 -6.16 -3.55 17.42
N ILE A 121 -6.31 -4.63 18.20
CA ILE A 121 -5.43 -4.88 19.35
C ILE A 121 -4.10 -5.42 18.80
N LEU A 122 -3.04 -4.65 18.98
CA LEU A 122 -1.68 -5.04 18.62
C LEU A 122 -0.92 -5.50 19.86
N VAL A 123 -0.32 -6.67 19.78
CA VAL A 123 0.50 -7.23 20.87
C VAL A 123 1.92 -7.50 20.39
N PRO A 124 2.94 -7.33 21.25
CA PRO A 124 4.31 -7.72 20.91
C PRO A 124 4.39 -9.19 20.54
N THR A 125 5.17 -9.54 19.51
CA THR A 125 5.31 -10.93 19.04
C THR A 125 5.81 -11.87 20.14
N GLU A 126 6.63 -11.38 21.06
CA GLU A 126 7.23 -12.12 22.19
C GLU A 126 6.21 -12.53 23.27
N SER A 127 5.03 -11.90 23.33
CA SER A 127 3.95 -12.29 24.22
C SER A 127 3.18 -13.54 23.75
N LEU A 128 3.39 -13.97 22.48
CA LEU A 128 2.67 -15.07 21.87
C LEU A 128 3.35 -16.41 22.14
N ILE A 129 2.60 -17.36 22.69
CA ILE A 129 3.04 -18.72 22.95
C ILE A 129 2.41 -19.64 21.89
N PRO A 130 3.23 -20.32 21.08
CA PRO A 130 2.72 -21.31 20.12
C PRO A 130 2.23 -22.56 20.87
N VAL A 131 1.01 -23.00 20.55
CA VAL A 131 0.43 -24.24 21.06
C VAL A 131 -0.02 -25.11 19.87
N GLN A 132 -0.34 -26.37 20.15
CA GLN A 132 -0.63 -27.38 19.12
C GLN A 132 -1.76 -26.94 18.16
N ASN A 133 -2.77 -26.22 18.63
CA ASN A 133 -3.93 -25.79 17.86
C ASN A 133 -4.16 -24.27 17.88
N GLY A 134 -3.09 -23.45 17.94
CA GLY A 134 -3.29 -21.99 17.92
C GLY A 134 -2.18 -21.18 18.55
N LYS A 135 -2.55 -20.06 19.13
CA LYS A 135 -1.67 -19.16 19.87
C LYS A 135 -2.32 -18.79 21.20
N ARG A 136 -1.49 -18.60 22.23
CA ARG A 136 -1.93 -18.17 23.56
C ARG A 136 -1.17 -16.96 24.02
N ILE A 137 -1.80 -16.21 24.92
CA ILE A 137 -1.22 -15.07 25.60
C ILE A 137 -1.55 -15.21 27.10
N TYR A 138 -0.65 -14.77 27.97
CA TYR A 138 -0.95 -14.55 29.35
C TYR A 138 -1.38 -13.12 29.63
N ILE A 139 -2.52 -12.97 30.30
CA ILE A 139 -2.97 -11.69 30.86
C ILE A 139 -2.84 -11.70 32.37
N VAL A 140 -2.84 -10.53 32.97
CA VAL A 140 -2.90 -10.36 34.43
C VAL A 140 -4.35 -10.27 34.88
N GLU A 141 -4.82 -11.22 35.68
CA GLU A 141 -6.13 -11.17 36.30
C GLU A 141 -6.00 -11.40 37.82
N ASN A 142 -6.40 -10.43 38.62
CA ASN A 142 -6.33 -10.49 40.10
C ASN A 142 -4.93 -10.85 40.63
N GLY A 143 -3.86 -10.32 40.03
CA GLY A 143 -2.47 -10.57 40.43
C GLY A 143 -1.93 -11.96 40.07
N LYS A 144 -2.64 -12.68 39.22
CA LYS A 144 -2.26 -14.00 38.71
C LYS A 144 -2.18 -13.99 37.18
N ALA A 145 -1.34 -14.85 36.61
CA ALA A 145 -1.27 -15.11 35.18
C ALA A 145 -2.47 -15.95 34.75
N LYS A 146 -3.26 -15.45 33.82
CA LYS A 146 -4.37 -16.16 33.18
C LYS A 146 -4.07 -16.41 31.72
N GLU A 147 -4.19 -17.67 31.33
CA GLU A 147 -3.97 -18.11 29.96
C GLU A 147 -5.22 -17.87 29.12
N ILE A 148 -5.05 -17.26 27.94
CA ILE A 148 -6.13 -17.01 26.99
C ILE A 148 -5.70 -17.46 25.59
N ASP A 149 -6.55 -18.24 24.93
CA ASP A 149 -6.40 -18.58 23.51
C ASP A 149 -6.77 -17.37 22.67
N VAL A 150 -5.91 -17.06 21.69
CA VAL A 150 -6.09 -15.89 20.81
C VAL A 150 -6.02 -16.31 19.35
N GLU A 151 -6.86 -15.67 18.57
CA GLU A 151 -6.77 -15.73 17.11
C GLU A 151 -5.99 -14.54 16.59
N ILE A 152 -4.98 -14.81 15.77
CA ILE A 152 -4.08 -13.78 15.24
C ILE A 152 -4.35 -13.50 13.78
N GLY A 153 -4.17 -12.24 13.39
CA GLY A 153 -4.27 -11.76 12.01
C GLY A 153 -2.91 -11.40 11.39
N SER A 154 -2.86 -10.23 10.77
CA SER A 154 -1.65 -9.70 10.14
C SER A 154 -0.54 -9.45 11.16
N ARG A 155 0.71 -9.65 10.72
CA ARG A 155 1.92 -9.43 11.52
C ARG A 155 2.72 -8.28 10.92
N THR A 156 3.16 -7.37 11.75
CA THR A 156 4.20 -6.39 11.46
C THR A 156 5.54 -6.85 12.07
N GLY A 157 6.64 -6.14 11.85
CA GLY A 157 7.98 -6.59 12.29
C GLY A 157 8.06 -7.01 13.76
N SER A 158 7.50 -6.21 14.69
CA SER A 158 7.56 -6.44 16.14
C SER A 158 6.22 -6.80 16.78
N SER A 159 5.09 -6.63 16.09
CA SER A 159 3.75 -6.76 16.64
C SER A 159 2.86 -7.65 15.79
N VAL A 160 1.87 -8.26 16.43
CA VAL A 160 0.86 -9.10 15.77
C VAL A 160 -0.52 -8.56 16.14
N ARG A 161 -1.40 -8.48 15.16
CA ARG A 161 -2.81 -8.14 15.37
C ARG A 161 -3.54 -9.32 15.98
N VAL A 162 -4.24 -9.10 17.07
CA VAL A 162 -5.16 -10.08 17.67
C VAL A 162 -6.57 -9.77 17.14
N ILE A 163 -7.22 -10.80 16.58
CA ILE A 163 -8.58 -10.73 16.02
C ILE A 163 -9.59 -11.02 17.12
N SER A 164 -9.31 -12.02 17.97
CA SER A 164 -10.20 -12.45 19.05
C SER A 164 -9.43 -12.98 20.26
N GLY A 165 -10.06 -12.95 21.43
CA GLY A 165 -9.51 -13.46 22.69
C GLY A 165 -9.06 -12.39 23.67
N LEU A 166 -8.71 -11.18 23.25
CA LEU A 166 -8.34 -10.05 24.11
C LEU A 166 -9.39 -8.94 24.08
N ARG A 167 -9.42 -8.15 25.14
CA ARG A 167 -10.26 -6.94 25.27
C ARG A 167 -9.38 -5.71 25.44
N PRO A 168 -9.81 -4.54 24.94
CA PRO A 168 -9.14 -3.28 25.26
C PRO A 168 -9.09 -3.09 26.80
N GLY A 169 -7.88 -2.81 27.32
CA GLY A 169 -7.62 -2.67 28.75
C GLY A 169 -7.04 -3.91 29.44
N ASP A 170 -6.97 -5.06 28.78
CA ASP A 170 -6.27 -6.23 29.31
C ASP A 170 -4.77 -5.94 29.45
N THR A 171 -4.19 -6.30 30.59
CA THR A 171 -2.75 -6.22 30.83
C THR A 171 -2.10 -7.51 30.36
N ILE A 172 -1.30 -7.47 29.32
CA ILE A 172 -0.60 -8.64 28.76
C ILE A 172 0.79 -8.79 29.37
N ILE A 173 1.25 -10.04 29.49
CA ILE A 173 2.61 -10.34 29.94
C ILE A 173 3.51 -10.53 28.75
N THR A 174 4.58 -9.75 28.67
CA THR A 174 5.52 -9.75 27.54
C THR A 174 6.80 -10.54 27.84
N TYR A 175 7.24 -10.56 29.10
CA TYR A 175 8.49 -11.22 29.50
C TYR A 175 8.25 -12.43 30.41
N GLY A 176 9.10 -13.45 30.25
CA GLY A 176 9.07 -14.63 31.08
C GLY A 176 7.90 -15.60 30.81
N VAL A 177 7.19 -15.40 29.69
CA VAL A 177 5.97 -16.13 29.33
C VAL A 177 6.14 -17.66 29.29
N MET A 178 7.34 -18.15 28.95
CA MET A 178 7.63 -19.61 28.88
C MET A 178 7.70 -20.30 30.24
N ALA A 179 7.91 -19.56 31.33
CA ALA A 179 7.98 -20.10 32.68
C ALA A 179 6.64 -20.01 33.44
N LEU A 180 5.62 -19.38 32.87
CA LEU A 180 4.33 -19.16 33.49
C LEU A 180 3.43 -20.38 33.35
N GLN A 181 2.60 -20.55 34.37
CA GLN A 181 1.49 -21.50 34.36
C GLN A 181 0.19 -20.77 34.72
N ASN A 182 -0.92 -21.29 34.22
CA ASN A 182 -2.23 -20.71 34.49
C ASN A 182 -2.52 -20.66 36.00
N GLY A 183 -2.90 -19.48 36.49
CA GLY A 183 -3.17 -19.24 37.92
C GLY A 183 -1.93 -18.91 38.78
N MET A 184 -0.73 -18.87 38.20
CA MET A 184 0.51 -18.54 38.92
C MET A 184 0.48 -17.10 39.43
N PRO A 185 0.81 -16.83 40.70
CA PRO A 185 0.90 -15.48 41.25
C PRO A 185 2.11 -14.76 40.61
N ILE A 186 1.91 -13.52 40.19
CA ILE A 186 2.93 -12.73 39.52
C ILE A 186 3.08 -11.34 40.15
N LYS A 187 4.29 -10.80 40.11
CA LYS A 187 4.53 -9.38 40.36
C LYS A 187 4.59 -8.66 39.00
N VAL A 188 3.74 -7.67 38.80
CA VAL A 188 3.65 -6.88 37.58
C VAL A 188 4.53 -5.65 37.72
N ASN A 189 5.43 -5.45 36.76
CA ASN A 189 6.06 -4.17 36.52
C ASN A 189 5.43 -3.63 35.21
N LEU A 190 4.74 -2.50 35.30
CA LEU A 190 4.18 -1.83 34.14
C LEU A 190 5.29 -1.02 33.46
N GLU A 191 5.47 -1.21 32.15
CA GLU A 191 6.31 -0.38 31.29
C GLU A 191 5.48 0.70 30.59
#